data_36bf1261eb1093e4ad4921fc4c74a8f2
#
_entry.id   36bf1261eb1093e4ad4921fc4c74a8f2
#
_cell.length_a   1.000
_cell.length_b   1.000
_cell.length_c   1.000
_cell.angle_alpha   90.00
_cell.angle_beta   90.00
_cell.angle_gamma   90.00
#
_symmetry.space_group_name_H-M   'P 1'
#
loop_
_entity.id
_entity.type
_entity.pdbx_description
1 polymer ?
#
loop_
_entity_poly.entity_id
_entity_poly.type
_entity_poly.pdbx_seq_one_letter_code
_entity_poly.pdbx_strand_id
1 'polypeptide(L)'
;CIRDSGKGGVGKSTFALNLALTFQHFKFKVGLLDADIYGPSLPKLLNTNKEPKIENKNFLPIEVNGLKTMSIGYLIPEETANVWRGPMVIKAVTQLLKDVAWGELDVLIIDTPPGTGDVQLTISQKIDVSGALIITTPQELSLLDVKRGINMFKKVNLPILGLIENMSYYICNDCEKKHYIFGEKSSFKLANNFDLE
;
A
#
# COMPACT_ATOMS: atom_id res chain seq x y z
N CYS A 1 5.02 -4.74 -3.22
CA CYS A 1 3.66 -4.62 -2.66
C CYS A 1 3.74 -4.14 -1.22
N ILE A 2 3.09 -3.04 -0.90
CA ILE A 2 3.05 -2.50 0.47
C ILE A 2 1.70 -2.87 1.08
N ARG A 3 1.75 -3.39 2.29
CA ARG A 3 0.57 -3.87 2.96
C ARG A 3 0.48 -3.45 4.41
N ASP A 4 -0.76 -3.26 4.83
CA ASP A 4 -1.17 -2.95 6.18
C ASP A 4 -1.52 -4.20 7.00
N SER A 5 -1.38 -4.06 8.30
CA SER A 5 -2.16 -4.75 9.30
C SER A 5 -3.61 -4.29 9.22
N GLY A 6 -4.59 -5.14 9.38
CA GLY A 6 -6.03 -4.94 9.18
C GLY A 6 -6.72 -3.69 9.72
N LYS A 7 -5.99 -2.72 10.28
CA LYS A 7 -6.51 -1.45 10.78
C LYS A 7 -6.21 -0.31 9.80
N GLY A 8 -7.25 0.44 9.41
CA GLY A 8 -7.06 1.69 8.67
C GLY A 8 -6.29 2.74 9.49
N GLY A 9 -5.57 3.65 8.82
CA GLY A 9 -4.93 4.78 9.48
C GLY A 9 -3.51 4.57 10.01
N VAL A 10 -2.84 3.45 9.73
CA VAL A 10 -1.42 3.24 10.11
C VAL A 10 -0.40 3.99 9.24
N GLY A 11 -0.86 4.72 8.23
CA GLY A 11 0.00 5.51 7.34
C GLY A 11 0.53 4.76 6.12
N LYS A 12 -0.09 3.68 5.72
CA LYS A 12 0.28 2.80 4.61
C LYS A 12 0.47 3.55 3.29
N SER A 13 -0.54 4.27 2.82
CA SER A 13 -0.52 5.00 1.55
C SER A 13 0.50 6.14 1.54
N THR A 14 0.66 6.83 2.67
CA THR A 14 1.70 7.84 2.85
C THR A 14 3.08 7.22 2.74
N PHE A 15 3.28 6.05 3.35
CA PHE A 15 4.55 5.32 3.25
C PHE A 15 4.80 4.83 1.81
N ALA A 16 3.79 4.28 1.14
CA ALA A 16 3.87 3.82 -0.25
C ALA A 16 4.33 4.95 -1.18
N LEU A 17 3.72 6.12 -1.05
CA LEU A 17 4.11 7.30 -1.82
C LEU A 17 5.55 7.74 -1.51
N ASN A 18 5.92 7.85 -0.25
CA ASN A 18 7.28 8.25 0.13
C ASN A 18 8.33 7.25 -0.34
N LEU A 19 8.04 5.94 -0.27
CA LEU A 19 8.92 4.92 -0.81
C LEU A 19 9.07 5.05 -2.34
N ALA A 20 7.97 5.29 -3.05
CA ALA A 20 8.00 5.53 -4.50
C ALA A 20 8.86 6.75 -4.87
N LEU A 21 8.68 7.85 -4.16
CA LEU A 21 9.49 9.07 -4.34
C LEU A 21 10.96 8.84 -3.99
N THR A 22 11.23 8.02 -2.98
CA THR A 22 12.62 7.65 -2.60
C THR A 22 13.30 6.84 -3.70
N PHE A 23 12.65 5.81 -4.25
CA PHE A 23 13.20 5.08 -5.39
C PHE A 23 13.40 5.99 -6.60
N GLN A 24 12.46 6.88 -6.89
CA GLN A 24 12.60 7.87 -7.97
C GLN A 24 13.80 8.81 -7.73
N HIS A 25 14.03 9.24 -6.49
CA HIS A 25 15.21 10.03 -6.14
C HIS A 25 16.52 9.29 -6.49
N PHE A 26 16.55 7.99 -6.30
CA PHE A 26 17.65 7.11 -6.72
C PHE A 26 17.63 6.75 -8.22
N LYS A 27 16.81 7.44 -9.03
CA LYS A 27 16.75 7.32 -10.49
C LYS A 27 16.13 6.02 -11.01
N PHE A 28 15.43 5.27 -10.20
CA PHE A 28 14.62 4.16 -10.67
C PHE A 28 13.37 4.66 -11.41
N LYS A 29 12.94 3.93 -12.42
CA LYS A 29 11.64 4.11 -13.09
C LYS A 29 10.57 3.46 -12.22
N VAL A 30 9.74 4.26 -11.58
CA VAL A 30 8.80 3.80 -10.55
C VAL A 30 7.35 4.00 -10.97
N GLY A 31 6.54 2.98 -10.76
CA GLY A 31 5.09 3.05 -10.78
C GLY A 31 4.51 2.92 -9.37
N LEU A 32 3.41 3.63 -9.10
CA LEU A 32 2.64 3.52 -7.87
C LEU A 32 1.17 3.26 -8.21
N LEU A 33 0.69 2.07 -7.84
CA LEU A 33 -0.71 1.67 -7.98
C LEU A 33 -1.40 1.72 -6.62
N ASP A 34 -2.44 2.53 -6.51
CA ASP A 34 -3.36 2.54 -5.39
C ASP A 34 -4.51 1.56 -5.68
N ALA A 35 -4.48 0.42 -5.02
CA ALA A 35 -5.47 -0.65 -5.12
C ALA A 35 -6.48 -0.63 -3.96
N ASP A 36 -6.45 0.39 -3.10
CA ASP A 36 -7.46 0.59 -2.05
C ASP A 36 -8.72 1.23 -2.65
N ILE A 37 -9.63 0.38 -3.09
CA ILE A 37 -10.86 0.81 -3.76
C ILE A 37 -11.84 1.50 -2.79
N TYR A 38 -11.82 1.12 -1.53
CA TYR A 38 -12.74 1.67 -0.52
C TYR A 38 -12.31 3.02 0.02
N GLY A 39 -11.00 3.32 -0.04
CA GLY A 39 -10.43 4.56 0.46
C GLY A 39 -9.28 5.07 -0.41
N PRO A 40 -9.52 5.32 -1.73
CA PRO A 40 -8.45 5.75 -2.60
C PRO A 40 -7.87 7.08 -2.11
N SER A 41 -6.59 7.06 -1.78
CA SER A 41 -5.92 8.18 -1.14
C SER A 41 -4.96 8.93 -2.08
N LEU A 42 -4.52 8.28 -3.13
CA LEU A 42 -3.47 8.78 -4.03
C LEU A 42 -3.82 10.11 -4.71
N PRO A 43 -5.06 10.34 -5.22
CA PRO A 43 -5.45 11.63 -5.79
C PRO A 43 -5.28 12.79 -4.79
N LYS A 44 -5.67 12.58 -3.53
CA LYS A 44 -5.55 13.57 -2.45
C LYS A 44 -4.08 13.79 -2.05
N LEU A 45 -3.30 12.72 -1.90
CA LEU A 45 -1.88 12.80 -1.53
C LEU A 45 -1.03 13.52 -2.58
N LEU A 46 -1.37 13.36 -3.86
CA LEU A 46 -0.67 14.00 -4.98
C LEU A 46 -1.30 15.32 -5.41
N ASN A 47 -2.39 15.74 -4.76
CA ASN A 47 -3.15 16.95 -5.11
C ASN A 47 -3.45 17.03 -6.63
N THR A 48 -3.99 15.95 -7.19
CA THR A 48 -4.31 15.85 -8.62
C THR A 48 -5.73 15.35 -8.85
N ASN A 49 -6.43 16.02 -9.76
CA ASN A 49 -7.78 15.66 -10.21
C ASN A 49 -7.78 15.24 -11.70
N LYS A 50 -6.62 14.84 -12.22
CA LYS A 50 -6.52 14.39 -13.61
C LYS A 50 -7.20 13.04 -13.79
N GLU A 51 -7.86 12.86 -14.94
CA GLU A 51 -8.38 11.56 -15.35
C GLU A 51 -7.38 10.86 -16.29
N PRO A 52 -7.18 9.54 -16.16
CA PRO A 52 -6.30 8.80 -17.04
C PRO A 52 -6.90 8.71 -18.45
N LYS A 53 -6.05 8.93 -19.46
CA LYS A 53 -6.43 8.72 -20.85
C LYS A 53 -6.46 7.22 -21.18
N ILE A 54 -7.25 6.86 -22.16
CA ILE A 54 -7.32 5.49 -22.66
C ILE A 54 -6.73 5.47 -24.08
N GLU A 55 -5.71 4.64 -24.27
CA GLU A 55 -5.13 4.36 -25.58
C GLU A 55 -5.06 2.85 -25.82
N ASN A 56 -5.48 2.37 -26.98
CA ASN A 56 -5.46 0.96 -27.35
C ASN A 56 -6.09 0.03 -26.29
N LYS A 57 -7.20 0.47 -25.67
CA LYS A 57 -7.92 -0.20 -24.56
C LYS A 57 -7.17 -0.24 -23.22
N ASN A 58 -6.03 0.41 -23.10
CA ASN A 58 -5.26 0.50 -21.86
C ASN A 58 -5.37 1.91 -21.26
N PHE A 59 -5.35 1.98 -19.94
CA PHE A 59 -5.23 3.24 -19.22
C PHE A 59 -3.77 3.72 -19.27
N LEU A 60 -3.57 4.99 -19.61
CA LEU A 60 -2.27 5.61 -19.43
C LEU A 60 -2.12 6.04 -17.98
N PRO A 61 -1.01 5.70 -17.31
CA PRO A 61 -0.76 6.18 -15.95
C PRO A 61 -0.70 7.70 -15.91
N ILE A 62 -1.16 8.29 -14.81
CA ILE A 62 -1.02 9.73 -14.57
C ILE A 62 0.39 9.99 -14.06
N GLU A 63 1.11 10.87 -14.73
CA GLU A 63 2.43 11.27 -14.32
C GLU A 63 2.36 12.55 -13.47
N VAL A 64 2.90 12.45 -12.24
CA VAL A 64 3.02 13.58 -11.31
C VAL A 64 4.46 13.64 -10.82
N ASN A 65 5.16 14.73 -11.10
CA ASN A 65 6.56 14.93 -10.74
C ASN A 65 7.49 13.78 -11.20
N GLY A 66 7.21 13.20 -12.38
CA GLY A 66 7.96 12.07 -12.92
C GLY A 66 7.61 10.69 -12.33
N LEU A 67 6.71 10.61 -11.36
CA LEU A 67 6.18 9.36 -10.83
C LEU A 67 4.94 8.93 -11.63
N LYS A 68 4.96 7.74 -12.21
CA LYS A 68 3.79 7.15 -12.87
C LYS A 68 2.84 6.60 -11.83
N THR A 69 1.58 7.04 -11.86
CA THR A 69 0.59 6.69 -10.84
C THR A 69 -0.72 6.21 -11.45
N MET A 70 -1.40 5.30 -10.76
CA MET A 70 -2.76 4.88 -11.08
C MET A 70 -3.53 4.61 -9.79
N SER A 71 -4.79 5.02 -9.76
CA SER A 71 -5.72 4.78 -8.67
C SER A 71 -7.13 4.65 -9.20
N ILE A 72 -7.96 3.86 -8.56
CA ILE A 72 -9.39 3.84 -8.84
C ILE A 72 -10.03 5.22 -8.59
N GLY A 73 -9.47 6.00 -7.66
CA GLY A 73 -9.92 7.35 -7.37
C GLY A 73 -9.72 8.36 -8.50
N TYR A 74 -8.97 8.00 -9.55
CA TYR A 74 -8.91 8.78 -10.80
C TYR A 74 -10.04 8.46 -11.79
N LEU A 75 -10.71 7.31 -11.60
CA LEU A 75 -11.69 6.78 -12.55
C LEU A 75 -13.11 6.98 -12.09
N ILE A 76 -13.34 7.00 -10.77
CA ILE A 76 -14.67 7.07 -10.19
C ILE A 76 -14.73 8.07 -9.04
N PRO A 77 -15.85 8.78 -8.85
CA PRO A 77 -16.07 9.59 -7.66
C PRO A 77 -16.03 8.76 -6.38
N GLU A 78 -15.52 9.34 -5.29
CA GLU A 78 -15.39 8.68 -3.97
C GLU A 78 -16.72 8.09 -3.46
N GLU A 79 -17.83 8.78 -3.72
CA GLU A 79 -19.16 8.35 -3.32
C GLU A 79 -19.61 7.03 -3.99
N THR A 80 -19.17 6.80 -5.22
CA THR A 80 -19.53 5.61 -6.00
C THR A 80 -18.77 4.37 -5.52
N ALA A 81 -17.55 4.51 -5.03
CA ALA A 81 -16.73 3.41 -4.55
C ALA A 81 -17.36 2.69 -3.34
N ASN A 82 -18.10 3.42 -2.51
CA ASN A 82 -18.74 2.89 -1.29
C ASN A 82 -19.85 1.85 -1.55
N VAL A 83 -20.36 1.77 -2.79
CA VAL A 83 -21.43 0.84 -3.17
C VAL A 83 -20.88 -0.49 -3.72
N TRP A 84 -19.58 -0.58 -3.94
CA TRP A 84 -18.99 -1.75 -4.58
C TRP A 84 -18.92 -2.96 -3.65
N ARG A 85 -19.27 -4.13 -4.19
CA ARG A 85 -19.20 -5.42 -3.49
C ARG A 85 -17.95 -6.18 -3.92
N GLY A 86 -17.53 -7.15 -3.10
CA GLY A 86 -16.31 -7.92 -3.29
C GLY A 86 -15.97 -8.33 -4.73
N PRO A 87 -16.88 -8.96 -5.50
CA PRO A 87 -16.59 -9.35 -6.90
C PRO A 87 -16.30 -8.17 -7.83
N MET A 88 -16.94 -7.00 -7.62
CA MET A 88 -16.67 -5.79 -8.39
C MET A 88 -15.29 -5.23 -8.07
N VAL A 89 -14.93 -5.23 -6.79
CA VAL A 89 -13.61 -4.81 -6.30
C VAL A 89 -12.51 -5.66 -6.91
N ILE A 90 -12.65 -6.99 -6.86
CA ILE A 90 -11.70 -7.94 -7.45
C ILE A 90 -11.54 -7.70 -8.96
N LYS A 91 -12.64 -7.48 -9.67
CA LYS A 91 -12.60 -7.19 -11.11
C LYS A 91 -11.86 -5.89 -11.39
N ALA A 92 -12.14 -4.81 -10.66
CA ALA A 92 -11.47 -3.52 -10.83
C ALA A 92 -9.98 -3.60 -10.52
N VAL A 93 -9.58 -4.22 -9.42
CA VAL A 93 -8.15 -4.43 -9.09
C VAL A 93 -7.46 -5.24 -10.18
N THR A 94 -8.10 -6.32 -10.67
CA THR A 94 -7.55 -7.13 -11.76
C THR A 94 -7.37 -6.29 -13.03
N GLN A 95 -8.32 -5.42 -13.33
CA GLN A 95 -8.25 -4.51 -14.47
C GLN A 95 -7.11 -3.50 -14.33
N LEU A 96 -6.99 -2.86 -13.17
CA LEU A 96 -5.89 -1.92 -12.88
C LEU A 96 -4.50 -2.58 -12.94
N LEU A 97 -4.40 -3.86 -12.58
CA LEU A 97 -3.16 -4.60 -12.70
C LEU A 97 -2.77 -4.95 -14.14
N LYS A 98 -3.76 -5.17 -15.03
CA LYS A 98 -3.56 -5.67 -16.38
C LYS A 98 -3.61 -4.59 -17.46
N ASP A 99 -4.54 -3.64 -17.30
CA ASP A 99 -4.93 -2.72 -18.37
C ASP A 99 -4.28 -1.34 -18.22
N VAL A 100 -3.26 -1.19 -17.34
CA VAL A 100 -2.47 0.03 -17.25
C VAL A 100 -1.19 -0.11 -18.06
N ALA A 101 -1.00 0.78 -19.02
CA ALA A 101 0.18 0.83 -19.87
C ALA A 101 1.36 1.51 -19.15
N TRP A 102 1.93 0.83 -18.16
CA TRP A 102 3.04 1.36 -17.35
C TRP A 102 4.30 1.67 -18.17
N GLY A 103 4.50 0.97 -19.31
CA GLY A 103 5.78 0.98 -20.04
C GLY A 103 6.88 0.33 -19.21
N GLU A 104 8.12 0.71 -19.46
CA GLU A 104 9.25 0.19 -18.68
C GLU A 104 9.25 0.74 -17.26
N LEU A 105 9.31 -0.13 -16.28
CA LEU A 105 9.48 0.15 -14.86
C LEU A 105 10.58 -0.74 -14.27
N ASP A 106 11.35 -0.18 -13.34
CA ASP A 106 12.25 -0.93 -12.46
C ASP A 106 11.48 -1.47 -11.23
N VAL A 107 10.51 -0.68 -10.74
CA VAL A 107 9.73 -1.01 -9.54
C VAL A 107 8.27 -0.58 -9.72
N LEU A 108 7.34 -1.48 -9.43
CA LEU A 108 5.93 -1.17 -9.24
C LEU A 108 5.56 -1.36 -7.76
N ILE A 109 5.18 -0.28 -7.11
CA ILE A 109 4.67 -0.30 -5.74
C ILE A 109 3.15 -0.38 -5.79
N ILE A 110 2.57 -1.32 -5.06
CA ILE A 110 1.12 -1.51 -4.99
C ILE A 110 0.68 -1.25 -3.55
N ASP A 111 -0.04 -0.16 -3.35
CA ASP A 111 -0.72 0.15 -2.10
C ASP A 111 -2.04 -0.63 -2.03
N THR A 112 -2.17 -1.53 -1.06
CA THR A 112 -3.31 -2.44 -0.96
C THR A 112 -4.29 -1.98 0.12
N PRO A 113 -5.59 -2.32 0.01
CA PRO A 113 -6.56 -1.99 1.06
C PRO A 113 -6.16 -2.62 2.39
N PRO A 114 -6.64 -2.08 3.53
CA PRO A 114 -6.39 -2.67 4.84
C PRO A 114 -6.98 -4.07 4.96
N GLY A 115 -6.36 -4.89 5.81
CA GLY A 115 -6.85 -6.23 6.13
C GLY A 115 -6.22 -7.38 5.33
N THR A 116 -6.76 -8.58 5.54
CA THR A 116 -6.25 -9.85 4.98
C THR A 116 -7.25 -10.44 3.98
N GLY A 117 -7.90 -9.59 3.20
CA GLY A 117 -9.04 -9.99 2.36
C GLY A 117 -8.67 -10.49 0.96
N ASP A 118 -9.71 -10.68 0.16
CA ASP A 118 -9.65 -11.27 -1.18
C ASP A 118 -8.80 -10.44 -2.18
N VAL A 119 -8.67 -9.13 -1.95
CA VAL A 119 -7.89 -8.24 -2.83
C VAL A 119 -6.41 -8.64 -2.80
N GLN A 120 -5.85 -8.86 -1.62
CA GLN A 120 -4.44 -9.23 -1.47
C GLN A 120 -4.16 -10.62 -2.05
N LEU A 121 -5.08 -11.58 -1.83
CA LEU A 121 -5.00 -12.90 -2.45
C LEU A 121 -5.07 -12.78 -3.98
N THR A 122 -5.95 -11.94 -4.48
CA THR A 122 -6.06 -11.70 -5.92
C THR A 122 -4.77 -11.13 -6.49
N ILE A 123 -4.17 -10.14 -5.86
CA ILE A 123 -2.90 -9.55 -6.30
C ILE A 123 -1.82 -10.63 -6.36
N SER A 124 -1.64 -11.40 -5.27
CA SER A 124 -0.62 -12.46 -5.20
C SER A 124 -0.81 -13.59 -6.21
N GLN A 125 -2.05 -13.82 -6.69
CA GLN A 125 -2.37 -14.83 -7.69
C GLN A 125 -2.30 -14.33 -9.13
N LYS A 126 -2.43 -13.02 -9.35
CA LYS A 126 -2.55 -12.43 -10.70
C LYS A 126 -1.25 -11.87 -11.23
N ILE A 127 -0.33 -11.52 -10.37
CA ILE A 127 0.98 -10.97 -10.73
C ILE A 127 2.07 -11.65 -9.90
N ASP A 128 3.25 -11.70 -10.45
CA ASP A 128 4.45 -12.18 -9.74
C ASP A 128 4.97 -11.06 -8.83
N VAL A 129 4.64 -11.18 -7.55
CA VAL A 129 4.99 -10.18 -6.53
C VAL A 129 6.33 -10.55 -5.91
N SER A 130 7.33 -9.70 -6.08
CA SER A 130 8.68 -9.91 -5.53
C SER A 130 8.72 -9.96 -4.01
N GLY A 131 7.80 -9.28 -3.32
CA GLY A 131 7.67 -9.34 -1.87
C GLY A 131 6.72 -8.30 -1.30
N ALA A 132 6.41 -8.44 -0.02
CA ALA A 132 5.52 -7.57 0.73
C ALA A 132 6.26 -6.86 1.87
N LEU A 133 6.02 -5.55 2.02
CA LEU A 133 6.34 -4.79 3.22
C LEU A 133 5.08 -4.65 4.06
N ILE A 134 5.19 -4.92 5.36
CA ILE A 134 4.07 -4.80 6.30
C ILE A 134 4.26 -3.54 7.13
N ILE A 135 3.26 -2.68 7.18
CA ILE A 135 3.29 -1.45 7.96
C ILE A 135 2.32 -1.58 9.12
N THR A 136 2.78 -1.24 10.30
CA THR A 136 2.00 -1.32 11.53
C THR A 136 2.26 -0.13 12.46
N THR A 137 1.52 -0.05 13.53
CA THR A 137 1.78 0.81 14.68
C THR A 137 2.02 -0.05 15.92
N PRO A 138 2.62 0.49 17.03
CA PRO A 138 2.89 -0.30 18.22
C PRO A 138 1.67 -0.85 18.96
N GLN A 139 0.46 -0.44 18.57
CA GLN A 139 -0.79 -0.86 19.22
C GLN A 139 -1.04 -2.37 19.08
N GLU A 140 -1.47 -3.02 20.17
CA GLU A 140 -1.71 -4.48 20.20
C GLU A 140 -2.69 -4.97 19.14
N LEU A 141 -3.76 -4.22 18.87
CA LEU A 141 -4.74 -4.56 17.84
C LEU A 141 -4.11 -4.58 16.45
N SER A 142 -3.22 -3.61 16.14
CA SER A 142 -2.47 -3.61 14.89
C SER A 142 -1.60 -4.85 14.75
N LEU A 143 -0.93 -5.26 15.84
CA LEU A 143 -0.04 -6.42 15.84
C LEU A 143 -0.78 -7.76 15.66
N LEU A 144 -2.02 -7.87 16.15
CA LEU A 144 -2.85 -9.05 15.87
C LEU A 144 -3.14 -9.19 14.37
N ASP A 145 -3.44 -8.10 13.71
CA ASP A 145 -3.70 -8.12 12.28
C ASP A 145 -2.42 -8.37 11.45
N VAL A 146 -1.27 -7.86 11.91
CA VAL A 146 0.04 -8.21 11.33
C VAL A 146 0.27 -9.72 11.37
N LYS A 147 0.02 -10.39 12.50
CA LYS A 147 0.15 -11.86 12.61
C LYS A 147 -0.71 -12.59 11.57
N ARG A 148 -1.96 -12.14 11.38
CA ARG A 148 -2.86 -12.70 10.36
C ARG A 148 -2.30 -12.48 8.96
N GLY A 149 -1.78 -11.28 8.70
CA GLY A 149 -1.13 -10.91 7.45
C GLY A 149 0.07 -11.78 7.11
N ILE A 150 1.00 -11.93 8.05
CA ILE A 150 2.19 -12.78 7.90
C ILE A 150 1.79 -14.22 7.58
N ASN A 151 0.86 -14.79 8.36
CA ASN A 151 0.40 -16.16 8.14
C ASN A 151 -0.26 -16.36 6.77
N MET A 152 -1.00 -15.36 6.30
CA MET A 152 -1.60 -15.42 4.97
C MET A 152 -0.53 -15.38 3.87
N PHE A 153 0.47 -14.48 3.97
CA PHE A 153 1.55 -14.39 2.98
C PHE A 153 2.39 -15.68 2.94
N LYS A 154 2.68 -16.27 4.11
CA LYS A 154 3.34 -17.58 4.19
C LYS A 154 2.55 -18.68 3.48
N LYS A 155 1.21 -18.69 3.62
CA LYS A 155 0.34 -19.67 2.93
C LYS A 155 0.33 -19.55 1.41
N VAL A 156 0.52 -18.34 0.88
CA VAL A 156 0.58 -18.11 -0.57
C VAL A 156 2.01 -18.01 -1.11
N ASN A 157 3.00 -18.38 -0.29
CA ASN A 157 4.43 -18.34 -0.62
C ASN A 157 4.92 -16.95 -1.09
N LEU A 158 4.33 -15.88 -0.57
CA LEU A 158 4.76 -14.52 -0.87
C LEU A 158 5.86 -14.09 0.12
N PRO A 159 7.05 -13.72 -0.36
CA PRO A 159 8.13 -13.25 0.51
C PRO A 159 7.73 -12.00 1.28
N ILE A 160 8.08 -11.95 2.57
CA ILE A 160 7.92 -10.77 3.39
C ILE A 160 9.29 -10.11 3.49
N LEU A 161 9.41 -8.88 2.97
CA LEU A 161 10.66 -8.12 2.91
C LEU A 161 11.01 -7.47 4.24
N GLY A 162 10.00 -7.23 5.08
CA GLY A 162 10.21 -6.65 6.40
C GLY A 162 8.92 -6.10 7.02
N LEU A 163 9.05 -5.67 8.29
CA LEU A 163 8.02 -5.04 9.09
C LEU A 163 8.42 -3.62 9.47
N ILE A 164 7.55 -2.66 9.19
CA ILE A 164 7.79 -1.24 9.47
C ILE A 164 6.85 -0.78 10.57
N GLU A 165 7.41 -0.36 11.70
CA GLU A 165 6.67 0.28 12.77
C GLU A 165 6.60 1.79 12.52
N ASN A 166 5.40 2.27 12.18
CA ASN A 166 5.11 3.70 12.07
C ASN A 166 4.52 4.23 13.37
N MET A 167 4.60 5.54 13.59
CA MET A 167 4.11 6.22 14.79
C MET A 167 4.72 5.67 16.08
N SER A 168 5.98 5.27 16.03
CA SER A 168 6.70 4.64 17.16
C SER A 168 6.83 5.57 18.34
N TYR A 169 7.05 6.86 18.10
CA TYR A 169 7.17 7.87 19.15
C TYR A 169 6.86 9.28 18.63
N TYR A 170 6.55 10.16 19.55
CA TYR A 170 6.45 11.60 19.33
C TYR A 170 7.58 12.31 20.06
N ILE A 171 8.23 13.26 19.42
CA ILE A 171 9.23 14.12 20.05
C ILE A 171 8.52 15.37 20.53
N CYS A 172 8.57 15.64 21.84
CA CYS A 172 7.98 16.84 22.44
C CYS A 172 8.74 18.09 21.95
N ASN A 173 8.00 19.09 21.48
CA ASN A 173 8.59 20.33 20.98
C ASN A 173 9.22 21.19 22.11
N ASP A 174 8.79 21.01 23.39
CA ASP A 174 9.26 21.80 24.50
C ASP A 174 10.47 21.19 25.21
N CYS A 175 10.50 19.86 25.36
CA CYS A 175 11.54 19.19 26.14
C CYS A 175 12.36 18.16 25.33
N GLU A 176 12.10 18.01 24.02
CA GLU A 176 12.79 17.09 23.09
C GLU A 176 12.77 15.61 23.51
N LYS A 177 11.98 15.24 24.53
CA LYS A 177 11.84 13.85 24.96
C LYS A 177 10.96 13.04 24.02
N LYS A 178 11.31 11.77 23.84
CA LYS A 178 10.48 10.81 23.11
C LYS A 178 9.32 10.32 23.98
N HIS A 179 8.13 10.36 23.44
CA HIS A 179 6.92 9.84 24.07
C HIS A 179 6.35 8.69 23.23
N TYR A 180 6.21 7.53 23.82
CA TYR A 180 5.72 6.30 23.16
C TYR A 180 4.21 6.16 23.40
N ILE A 181 3.40 6.99 22.70
CA ILE A 181 1.96 7.12 22.92
C ILE A 181 1.21 5.80 22.68
N PHE A 182 1.67 5.01 21.71
CA PHE A 182 1.03 3.75 21.30
C PHE A 182 1.72 2.49 21.82
N GLY A 183 2.75 2.64 22.65
CA GLY A 183 3.55 1.53 23.16
C GLY A 183 4.99 1.55 22.65
N GLU A 184 5.85 0.77 23.26
CA GLU A 184 7.28 0.71 22.96
C GLU A 184 7.69 -0.70 22.54
N LYS A 185 8.38 -0.83 21.39
CA LYS A 185 9.02 -2.07 20.89
C LYS A 185 8.10 -3.28 20.72
N SER A 186 6.80 -3.08 20.63
CA SER A 186 5.86 -4.20 20.52
C SER A 186 5.94 -4.92 19.17
N SER A 187 6.15 -4.17 18.08
CA SER A 187 6.34 -4.74 16.74
C SER A 187 7.70 -5.42 16.59
N PHE A 188 8.74 -4.94 17.27
CA PHE A 188 10.07 -5.56 17.26
C PHE A 188 10.05 -6.99 17.85
N LYS A 189 9.32 -7.19 18.95
CA LYS A 189 9.11 -8.53 19.51
C LYS A 189 8.37 -9.44 18.53
N LEU A 190 7.42 -8.88 17.81
CA LEU A 190 6.67 -9.63 16.81
C LEU A 190 7.56 -10.00 15.61
N ALA A 191 8.35 -9.07 15.09
CA ALA A 191 9.27 -9.31 13.99
C ALA A 191 10.23 -10.46 14.32
N ASN A 192 10.85 -10.43 15.51
CA ASN A 192 11.74 -11.50 15.97
C ASN A 192 11.06 -12.87 16.05
N ASN A 193 9.77 -12.96 16.44
CA ASN A 193 9.03 -14.22 16.49
C ASN A 193 8.76 -14.83 15.11
N PHE A 194 8.89 -14.07 14.05
CA PHE A 194 8.65 -14.50 12.67
C PHE A 194 9.91 -14.46 11.80
N ASP A 195 11.09 -14.19 12.39
CA ASP A 195 12.39 -14.03 11.71
C ASP A 195 12.32 -12.95 10.60
N LEU A 196 11.69 -11.81 10.92
CA LEU A 196 11.56 -10.66 10.03
C LEU A 196 12.46 -9.50 10.48
N GLU A 197 12.93 -8.72 9.50
CA GLU A 197 13.62 -7.45 9.73
C GLU A 197 12.63 -6.30 9.99
#